data_03335fee25f76c30824562149899b21c
#
_entry.id   03335fee25f76c30824562149899b21c
#
_cell.length_a   1.000
_cell.length_b   1.000
_cell.length_c   1.000
_cell.angle_alpha   90.00
_cell.angle_beta   90.00
_cell.angle_gamma   90.00
#
_symmetry.space_group_name_H-M   'P 1'
#
loop_
_entity.id
_entity.type
_entity.pdbx_description
1 polymer ?
#
loop_
_entity_poly.entity_id
_entity_poly.type
_entity_poly.pdbx_seq_one_letter_code
_entity_poly.pdbx_strand_id
1 'polypeptide(L)'
;MFAIKHRNDGKINSHKMFYQAVCKYLKPQFCLMLDIGTRPDYYAIQKLYTVLINKPHVGGVCGEIEVEIQPNSSFFQYIIQVAQYFEYKLGHTPDKACEAFFGFSLVLPGAYCFFRWEAIKGAPLDAFFKNVTS
;
A
#
# COMPACT_ATOMS: atom_id res chain seq x y z
N MET A 1 6.46 2.97 -19.43
CA MET A 1 7.46 4.02 -19.12
C MET A 1 8.13 3.63 -17.80
N PHE A 2 9.45 3.60 -17.74
CA PHE A 2 10.22 3.43 -16.50
C PHE A 2 10.80 4.76 -16.08
N ALA A 3 10.74 5.09 -14.78
CA ALA A 3 11.38 6.25 -14.20
C ALA A 3 12.47 5.77 -13.24
N ILE A 4 13.72 6.16 -13.51
CA ILE A 4 14.87 5.78 -12.70
C ILE A 4 15.38 7.01 -11.97
N LYS A 5 15.54 6.91 -10.65
CA LYS A 5 16.17 7.98 -9.86
C LYS A 5 17.69 7.95 -10.04
N HIS A 6 18.27 9.12 -10.23
CA HIS A 6 19.74 9.27 -10.27
C HIS A 6 20.38 8.94 -8.93
N ARG A 7 19.72 9.28 -7.80
CA ARG A 7 20.23 9.08 -6.44
C ARG A 7 19.15 8.44 -5.55
N ASN A 8 19.57 7.52 -4.70
CA ASN A 8 18.67 6.90 -3.73
C ASN A 8 18.66 7.69 -2.41
N ASP A 9 17.71 8.60 -2.28
CA ASP A 9 17.48 9.39 -1.07
C ASP A 9 16.32 8.82 -0.22
N GLY A 10 16.15 7.50 -0.25
CA GLY A 10 15.16 6.78 0.55
C GLY A 10 13.75 6.68 -0.06
N LYS A 11 12.87 5.97 0.68
CA LYS A 11 11.50 5.64 0.25
C LYS A 11 10.64 6.90 0.07
N ILE A 12 10.69 7.84 1.02
CA ILE A 12 9.88 9.06 0.99
C ILE A 12 10.23 9.96 -0.19
N ASN A 13 11.50 10.09 -0.51
CA ASN A 13 11.92 10.84 -1.70
C ASN A 13 11.39 10.18 -2.99
N SER A 14 11.33 8.84 -3.03
CA SER A 14 10.72 8.12 -4.15
C SER A 14 9.24 8.39 -4.29
N HIS A 15 8.51 8.40 -3.17
CA HIS A 15 7.09 8.77 -3.14
C HIS A 15 6.88 10.21 -3.61
N LYS A 16 7.71 11.15 -3.13
CA LYS A 16 7.64 12.56 -3.53
C LYS A 16 7.83 12.72 -5.04
N MET A 17 8.86 12.07 -5.59
CA MET A 17 9.11 12.09 -7.03
C MET A 17 7.95 11.48 -7.81
N PHE A 18 7.42 10.33 -7.38
CA PHE A 18 6.31 9.67 -8.04
C PHE A 18 5.05 10.55 -8.04
N TYR A 19 4.63 11.05 -6.90
CA TYR A 19 3.38 11.80 -6.79
C TYR A 19 3.50 13.22 -7.34
N GLN A 20 4.56 13.95 -7.01
CA GLN A 20 4.69 15.37 -7.38
C GLN A 20 5.22 15.60 -8.80
N ALA A 21 5.95 14.64 -9.37
CA ALA A 21 6.40 14.73 -10.76
C ALA A 21 5.55 13.85 -11.67
N VAL A 22 5.63 12.51 -11.50
CA VAL A 22 5.02 11.56 -12.44
C VAL A 22 3.49 11.67 -12.44
N CYS A 23 2.85 11.55 -11.28
CA CYS A 23 1.38 11.57 -11.21
C CYS A 23 0.80 12.95 -11.54
N LYS A 24 1.47 14.02 -11.12
CA LYS A 24 1.04 15.40 -11.46
C LYS A 24 1.06 15.65 -12.97
N TYR A 25 2.03 15.08 -13.68
CA TYR A 25 2.15 15.21 -15.12
C TYR A 25 1.19 14.27 -15.87
N LEU A 26 1.18 12.98 -15.53
CA LEU A 26 0.39 11.96 -16.21
C LEU A 26 -1.09 11.97 -15.83
N LYS A 27 -1.45 12.52 -14.66
CA LYS A 27 -2.81 12.55 -14.11
C LYS A 27 -3.49 11.18 -14.17
N PRO A 28 -2.88 10.13 -13.58
CA PRO A 28 -3.43 8.79 -13.64
C PRO A 28 -4.79 8.73 -12.94
N GLN A 29 -5.64 7.80 -13.33
CA GLN A 29 -6.90 7.58 -12.63
C GLN A 29 -6.66 6.92 -11.27
N PHE A 30 -5.73 5.98 -11.23
CA PHE A 30 -5.37 5.22 -10.03
C PHE A 30 -3.85 5.10 -9.89
N CYS A 31 -3.39 4.95 -8.64
CA CYS A 31 -2.00 4.73 -8.28
C CYS A 31 -1.89 3.46 -7.44
N LEU A 32 -1.07 2.50 -7.84
CA LEU A 32 -0.74 1.33 -7.05
C LEU A 32 0.61 1.55 -6.37
N MET A 33 0.66 1.34 -5.07
CA MET A 33 1.89 1.24 -4.29
C MET A 33 2.13 -0.21 -3.93
N LEU A 34 3.33 -0.68 -4.20
CA LEU A 34 3.78 -2.03 -3.91
C LEU A 34 5.20 -1.97 -3.37
N ASP A 35 5.43 -2.54 -2.19
CA ASP A 35 6.76 -2.64 -1.62
C ASP A 35 7.57 -3.75 -2.29
N ILE A 36 8.89 -3.54 -2.37
CA ILE A 36 9.83 -4.53 -2.90
C ILE A 36 9.75 -5.81 -2.03
N GLY A 37 9.56 -6.96 -2.68
CA GLY A 37 9.40 -8.25 -2.01
C GLY A 37 7.95 -8.67 -1.78
N THR A 38 6.99 -7.77 -1.92
CA THR A 38 5.57 -8.14 -1.92
C THR A 38 5.21 -8.82 -3.24
N ARG A 39 4.62 -10.02 -3.16
CA ARG A 39 4.15 -10.78 -4.33
C ARG A 39 2.62 -10.79 -4.33
N PRO A 40 1.97 -9.99 -5.19
CA PRO A 40 0.53 -10.05 -5.33
C PRO A 40 0.10 -11.41 -5.86
N ASP A 41 -0.99 -11.96 -5.31
CA ASP A 41 -1.65 -13.11 -5.91
C ASP A 41 -2.16 -12.76 -7.32
N TYR A 42 -2.38 -13.78 -8.15
CA TYR A 42 -2.68 -13.64 -9.59
C TYR A 42 -3.81 -12.65 -9.89
N TYR A 43 -4.88 -12.67 -9.07
CA TYR A 43 -6.02 -11.78 -9.25
C TYR A 43 -6.07 -10.62 -8.24
N ALA A 44 -5.09 -10.47 -7.37
CA ALA A 44 -5.14 -9.50 -6.27
C ALA A 44 -5.27 -8.05 -6.77
N ILE A 45 -4.45 -7.66 -7.74
CA ILE A 45 -4.49 -6.31 -8.33
C ILE A 45 -5.83 -6.06 -9.03
N GLN A 46 -6.32 -7.06 -9.78
CA GLN A 46 -7.61 -6.96 -10.48
C GLN A 46 -8.78 -6.80 -9.50
N LYS A 47 -8.77 -7.54 -8.38
CA LYS A 47 -9.80 -7.41 -7.34
C LYS A 47 -9.83 -6.00 -6.76
N LEU A 48 -8.69 -5.44 -6.38
CA LEU A 48 -8.61 -4.08 -5.84
C LEU A 48 -9.04 -3.02 -6.88
N TYR A 49 -8.62 -3.17 -8.12
CA TYR A 49 -9.05 -2.30 -9.21
C TYR A 49 -10.57 -2.35 -9.41
N THR A 50 -11.16 -3.54 -9.40
CA THR A 50 -12.62 -3.72 -9.55
C THR A 50 -13.41 -3.03 -8.44
N VAL A 51 -12.90 -3.08 -7.19
CA VAL A 51 -13.52 -2.36 -6.06
C VAL A 51 -13.54 -0.86 -6.31
N LEU A 52 -12.41 -0.28 -6.76
CA LEU A 52 -12.31 1.15 -7.03
C LEU A 52 -13.21 1.59 -8.20
N ILE A 53 -13.36 0.76 -9.24
CA ILE A 53 -14.25 1.06 -10.37
C ILE A 53 -15.71 1.03 -9.92
N ASN A 54 -16.12 -0.01 -9.21
CA ASN A 54 -17.51 -0.22 -8.83
C ASN A 54 -17.98 0.69 -7.67
N LYS A 55 -17.04 1.25 -6.90
CA LYS A 55 -17.34 2.13 -5.76
C LYS A 55 -16.67 3.50 -5.95
N PRO A 56 -17.27 4.45 -6.68
CA PRO A 56 -16.66 5.75 -6.99
C PRO A 56 -16.32 6.61 -5.76
N HIS A 57 -17.03 6.43 -4.65
CA HIS A 57 -16.81 7.12 -3.38
C HIS A 57 -15.61 6.60 -2.58
N VAL A 58 -15.05 5.44 -2.96
CA VAL A 58 -13.88 4.87 -2.30
C VAL A 58 -12.61 5.53 -2.84
N GLY A 59 -11.86 6.19 -1.96
CA GLY A 59 -10.61 6.87 -2.30
C GLY A 59 -9.38 5.97 -2.33
N GLY A 60 -9.40 4.84 -1.61
CA GLY A 60 -8.29 3.90 -1.56
C GLY A 60 -8.72 2.54 -1.03
N VAL A 61 -7.99 1.51 -1.41
CA VAL A 61 -8.15 0.12 -0.97
C VAL A 61 -6.79 -0.51 -0.71
N CYS A 62 -6.71 -1.47 0.19
CA CYS A 62 -5.49 -2.25 0.43
C CYS A 62 -5.77 -3.74 0.29
N GLY A 63 -4.72 -4.49 -0.05
CA GLY A 63 -4.74 -5.94 0.00
C GLY A 63 -4.34 -6.46 1.37
N GLU A 64 -4.80 -7.66 1.70
CA GLU A 64 -4.29 -8.41 2.84
C GLU A 64 -2.85 -8.84 2.54
N ILE A 65 -1.98 -8.72 3.54
CA ILE A 65 -0.57 -9.11 3.44
C ILE A 65 -0.34 -10.28 4.37
N GLU A 66 0.24 -11.33 3.84
CA GLU A 66 0.63 -12.52 4.58
C GLU A 66 2.14 -12.74 4.49
N VAL A 67 2.72 -13.30 5.54
CA VAL A 67 4.11 -13.72 5.54
C VAL A 67 4.21 -15.10 4.91
N GLU A 68 5.04 -15.24 3.88
CA GLU A 68 5.31 -16.53 3.26
C GLU A 68 6.24 -17.35 4.17
N ILE A 69 5.71 -18.47 4.69
CA ILE A 69 6.48 -19.40 5.50
C ILE A 69 7.28 -20.32 4.58
N GLN A 70 8.61 -20.23 4.66
CA GLN A 70 9.47 -21.06 3.83
C GLN A 70 9.61 -22.47 4.41
N PRO A 71 9.37 -23.53 3.61
CA PRO A 71 9.37 -24.92 4.11
C PRO A 71 10.74 -25.43 4.58
N ASN A 72 11.82 -24.81 4.13
CA ASN A 72 13.20 -25.19 4.48
C ASN A 72 13.84 -24.28 5.54
N SER A 73 13.04 -23.56 6.31
CA SER A 73 13.56 -22.67 7.36
C SER A 73 14.16 -23.46 8.53
N SER A 74 15.22 -22.91 9.12
CA SER A 74 15.71 -23.38 10.44
C SER A 74 14.60 -23.22 11.49
N PHE A 75 14.63 -24.03 12.56
CA PHE A 75 13.65 -23.98 13.64
C PHE A 75 13.42 -22.57 14.21
N PHE A 76 14.48 -21.82 14.45
CA PHE A 76 14.36 -20.43 14.92
C PHE A 76 13.74 -19.49 13.86
N GLN A 77 14.10 -19.65 12.58
CA GLN A 77 13.51 -18.87 11.49
C GLN A 77 12.02 -19.19 11.35
N TYR A 78 11.64 -20.45 11.48
CA TYR A 78 10.24 -20.86 11.44
C TYR A 78 9.42 -20.21 12.56
N ILE A 79 9.92 -20.20 13.80
CA ILE A 79 9.24 -19.55 14.93
C ILE A 79 9.04 -18.05 14.64
N ILE A 80 10.07 -17.36 14.13
CA ILE A 80 9.97 -15.92 13.79
C ILE A 80 8.95 -15.69 12.68
N GLN A 81 8.96 -16.51 11.63
CA GLN A 81 8.01 -16.40 10.52
C GLN A 81 6.56 -16.63 10.97
N VAL A 82 6.34 -17.62 11.84
CA VAL A 82 5.00 -17.90 12.42
C VAL A 82 4.55 -16.74 13.32
N ALA A 83 5.42 -16.18 14.14
CA ALA A 83 5.10 -15.03 14.98
C ALA A 83 4.74 -13.81 14.12
N GLN A 84 5.50 -13.52 13.07
CA GLN A 84 5.18 -12.45 12.12
C GLN A 84 3.87 -12.70 11.37
N TYR A 85 3.63 -13.93 10.90
CA TYR A 85 2.37 -14.29 10.26
C TYR A 85 1.18 -14.02 11.18
N PHE A 86 1.29 -14.41 12.44
CA PHE A 86 0.25 -14.21 13.44
C PHE A 86 0.02 -12.71 13.73
N GLU A 87 1.09 -11.94 13.88
CA GLU A 87 1.02 -10.47 14.05
C GLU A 87 0.29 -9.79 12.87
N TYR A 88 0.65 -10.13 11.63
CA TYR A 88 -0.02 -9.59 10.45
C TYR A 88 -1.50 -9.99 10.38
N LYS A 89 -1.83 -11.24 10.71
CA LYS A 89 -3.22 -11.70 10.72
C LYS A 89 -4.05 -11.00 11.79
N LEU A 90 -3.54 -10.83 13.00
CA LEU A 90 -4.24 -10.11 14.07
C LEU A 90 -4.43 -8.62 13.74
N GLY A 91 -3.38 -7.97 13.25
CA GLY A 91 -3.45 -6.54 12.90
C GLY A 91 -4.32 -6.25 11.68
N HIS A 92 -4.45 -7.19 10.75
CA HIS A 92 -5.21 -6.94 9.52
C HIS A 92 -6.68 -7.35 9.64
N THR A 93 -6.97 -8.53 10.13
CA THR A 93 -8.33 -9.10 10.04
C THR A 93 -9.33 -8.40 10.96
N PRO A 94 -9.12 -8.30 12.30
CA PRO A 94 -10.09 -7.65 13.17
C PRO A 94 -10.14 -6.14 13.00
N ASP A 95 -8.99 -5.47 12.91
CA ASP A 95 -8.94 -4.01 12.82
C ASP A 95 -9.56 -3.51 11.52
N LYS A 96 -9.23 -4.13 10.38
CA LYS A 96 -9.80 -3.74 9.09
C LYS A 96 -11.28 -4.09 8.96
N ALA A 97 -11.73 -5.16 9.58
CA ALA A 97 -13.16 -5.49 9.62
C ALA A 97 -13.95 -4.45 10.45
N CYS A 98 -13.42 -4.03 11.60
CA CYS A 98 -14.02 -2.96 12.41
C CYS A 98 -14.03 -1.61 11.64
N GLU A 99 -12.92 -1.21 11.06
CA GLU A 99 -12.83 0.02 10.26
C GLU A 99 -13.82 0.00 9.09
N ALA A 100 -13.93 -1.13 8.37
CA ALA A 100 -14.86 -1.30 7.26
C ALA A 100 -16.32 -1.21 7.71
N PHE A 101 -16.66 -1.72 8.90
CA PHE A 101 -17.99 -1.61 9.48
C PHE A 101 -18.39 -0.14 9.72
N PHE A 102 -17.46 0.69 10.19
CA PHE A 102 -17.66 2.12 10.36
C PHE A 102 -17.54 2.94 9.07
N GLY A 103 -17.21 2.31 7.95
CA GLY A 103 -17.15 2.94 6.62
C GLY A 103 -15.91 3.80 6.35
N PHE A 104 -14.87 3.69 7.19
CA PHE A 104 -13.59 4.38 6.97
C PHE A 104 -12.41 3.47 7.34
N SER A 105 -11.22 3.81 6.86
CA SER A 105 -9.99 3.16 7.27
C SER A 105 -9.03 4.21 7.82
N LEU A 106 -8.53 3.98 9.03
CA LEU A 106 -7.58 4.87 9.71
C LEU A 106 -6.23 4.90 8.97
N VAL A 107 -5.76 3.74 8.56
CA VAL A 107 -4.48 3.59 7.88
C VAL A 107 -4.60 2.55 6.77
N LEU A 108 -4.20 2.91 5.56
CA LEU A 108 -3.97 1.94 4.50
C LEU A 108 -2.50 1.50 4.53
N PRO A 109 -2.20 0.20 4.70
CA PRO A 109 -0.83 -0.31 4.76
C PRO A 109 -0.05 0.09 3.51
N GLY A 110 1.10 0.75 3.69
CA GLY A 110 1.91 1.27 2.58
C GLY A 110 2.56 0.20 1.69
N ALA A 111 2.48 -1.08 2.10
CA ALA A 111 3.12 -2.17 1.37
C ALA A 111 2.32 -2.67 0.17
N TYR A 112 0.99 -2.57 0.20
CA TYR A 112 0.12 -2.97 -0.90
C TYR A 112 -1.19 -2.19 -0.87
N CYS A 113 -1.20 -1.00 -1.51
CA CYS A 113 -2.34 -0.09 -1.54
C CYS A 113 -2.63 0.38 -2.94
N PHE A 114 -3.91 0.59 -3.22
CA PHE A 114 -4.40 1.16 -4.46
C PHE A 114 -5.21 2.41 -4.16
N PHE A 115 -4.83 3.55 -4.72
CA PHE A 115 -5.45 4.85 -4.46
C PHE A 115 -6.07 5.43 -5.73
N ARG A 116 -7.18 6.11 -5.55
CA ARG A 116 -7.72 7.02 -6.56
C ARG A 116 -6.91 8.32 -6.53
N TRP A 117 -6.33 8.71 -7.66
CA TRP A 117 -5.49 9.92 -7.73
C TRP A 117 -6.23 11.18 -7.25
N GLU A 118 -7.50 11.32 -7.65
CA GLU A 118 -8.33 12.44 -7.24
C GLU A 118 -8.52 12.56 -5.72
N ALA A 119 -8.52 11.45 -5.00
CA ALA A 119 -8.69 11.43 -3.54
C ALA A 119 -7.42 11.83 -2.78
N ILE A 120 -6.23 11.61 -3.34
CA ILE A 120 -4.97 11.89 -2.65
C ILE A 120 -4.29 13.17 -3.11
N LYS A 121 -4.58 13.69 -4.32
CA LYS A 121 -3.95 14.91 -4.84
C LYS A 121 -4.28 16.16 -3.99
N GLY A 122 -3.37 17.13 -3.98
CA GLY A 122 -3.54 18.41 -3.27
C GLY A 122 -3.33 18.29 -1.77
N ALA A 123 -4.24 18.84 -0.98
CA ALA A 123 -4.07 18.99 0.47
C ALA A 123 -3.67 17.71 1.24
N PRO A 124 -4.24 16.51 0.97
CA PRO A 124 -3.81 15.29 1.65
C PRO A 124 -2.35 14.93 1.38
N LEU A 125 -1.93 15.05 0.13
CA LEU A 125 -0.57 14.74 -0.29
C LEU A 125 0.44 15.77 0.25
N ASP A 126 0.07 17.05 0.25
CA ASP A 126 0.89 18.14 0.79
C ASP A 126 1.06 17.97 2.30
N ALA A 127 0.00 17.64 3.03
CA ALA A 127 0.06 17.34 4.46
C ALA A 127 0.95 16.14 4.78
N PHE A 128 0.86 15.07 3.99
CA PHE A 128 1.71 13.89 4.12
C PHE A 128 3.20 14.26 4.00
N PHE A 129 3.59 14.98 2.96
CA PHE A 129 4.99 15.35 2.77
C PHE A 129 5.50 16.39 3.76
N LYS A 130 4.66 17.30 4.24
CA LYS A 130 5.03 18.28 5.27
C LYS A 130 5.40 17.59 6.58
N ASN A 131 4.62 16.60 7.01
CA ASN A 131 4.84 15.89 8.28
C ASN A 131 6.03 14.92 8.24
N VAL A 132 6.46 14.50 7.06
CA VAL A 132 7.55 13.54 6.90
C VAL A 132 8.91 14.22 6.68
N THR A 133 8.92 15.49 6.30
CA THR A 133 10.14 16.27 6.04
C THR A 133 10.53 17.20 7.20
N SER A 134 9.76 17.25 8.26
CA SER A 134 10.08 17.91 9.54
C SER A 134 10.74 16.95 10.51
#